data_7dac2cec3323ffd2b1b9cd05e18eb3e0
#
_entry.id   7dac2cec3323ffd2b1b9cd05e18eb3e0
#
_cell.length_a   1.000
_cell.length_b   1.000
_cell.length_c   1.000
_cell.angle_alpha   90.00
_cell.angle_beta   90.00
_cell.angle_gamma   90.00
#
_symmetry.space_group_name_H-M   'P 1'
#
loop_
_entity.id
_entity.type
_entity.pdbx_description
1 polymer ?
#
loop_
_entity_poly.entity_id
_entity_poly.type
_entity_poly.pdbx_seq_one_letter_code
_entity_poly.pdbx_strand_id
1 'polypeptide(L)'
;PLDEKEAEDDERSTKCDTPLTCNKIPPSLAKALIHYTTSTITPQQTLKEISVTSKVLDKKSPCNFLVFGLGHDSLMWSSLNHGGRTIFVEEDESWIEQIQRRFPMLESYHVTYDSKVNQADNLMDVGKGPECTAVGDPRYSMCQLALKGLPSEVYDIKWDLIMVDAPTGYHDEAPGRMSAIYTAGMMARNKEEGETDVFVHDVNRVVEDNFSKAFLCEGYMKKQQGRLRHFNIPSHRDGSHRPFCPE
;
A
#
# COMPACT_ATOMS: atom_id res chain seq x y z
N PRO A 1 -11.32 -46.18 30.58
CA PRO A 1 -10.39 -45.09 30.63
C PRO A 1 -9.66 -45.07 29.30
N LEU A 2 -9.94 -44.04 28.52
CA LEU A 2 -9.30 -43.80 27.25
C LEU A 2 -8.27 -42.67 27.50
N ASP A 3 -7.00 -42.99 27.25
CA ASP A 3 -5.88 -42.05 27.33
C ASP A 3 -6.01 -41.02 26.20
N GLU A 4 -6.18 -39.77 26.60
CA GLU A 4 -5.96 -38.59 25.73
C GLU A 4 -4.45 -38.37 25.60
N LYS A 5 -3.86 -38.64 24.45
CA LYS A 5 -2.55 -38.19 24.06
C LYS A 5 -2.73 -36.90 23.29
N GLU A 6 -2.31 -35.82 23.92
CA GLU A 6 -2.05 -34.53 23.28
C GLU A 6 -1.02 -34.72 22.16
N ALA A 7 -1.38 -34.35 20.95
CA ALA A 7 -0.44 -34.25 19.82
C ALA A 7 0.25 -32.89 19.87
N GLU A 8 1.52 -32.90 20.28
CA GLU A 8 2.42 -31.75 20.07
C GLU A 8 2.62 -31.57 18.56
N ASP A 9 2.12 -30.43 18.03
CA ASP A 9 2.42 -29.98 16.68
C ASP A 9 3.88 -29.50 16.62
N ASP A 10 4.73 -30.36 16.07
CA ASP A 10 6.14 -30.08 15.77
C ASP A 10 6.21 -29.08 14.60
N GLU A 11 6.44 -27.80 14.90
CA GLU A 11 6.78 -26.74 13.92
C GLU A 11 8.15 -27.04 13.28
N ARG A 12 8.18 -28.03 12.43
CA ARG A 12 9.34 -28.31 11.59
C ARG A 12 9.37 -27.34 10.40
N SER A 13 10.14 -26.27 10.52
CA SER A 13 10.60 -25.47 9.40
C SER A 13 11.17 -26.41 8.31
N THR A 14 10.38 -26.74 7.31
CA THR A 14 10.82 -27.54 6.16
C THR A 14 11.68 -26.66 5.24
N LYS A 15 13.01 -26.64 5.48
CA LYS A 15 13.96 -26.26 4.44
C LYS A 15 13.79 -27.24 3.27
N CYS A 16 13.65 -26.70 2.06
CA CYS A 16 13.64 -27.51 0.85
C CYS A 16 15.03 -28.12 0.63
N ASP A 17 15.20 -29.38 0.96
CA ASP A 17 16.49 -30.08 0.83
C ASP A 17 16.74 -30.66 -0.57
N THR A 18 15.73 -30.62 -1.48
CA THR A 18 15.89 -31.04 -2.89
C THR A 18 15.00 -30.20 -3.82
N PRO A 19 15.40 -30.01 -5.10
CA PRO A 19 14.61 -29.24 -6.09
C PRO A 19 13.19 -29.77 -6.30
N LEU A 20 12.94 -31.05 -6.07
CA LEU A 20 11.62 -31.70 -6.24
C LEU A 20 10.63 -31.38 -5.11
N THR A 21 11.13 -31.05 -3.90
CA THR A 21 10.28 -30.71 -2.76
C THR A 21 9.89 -29.23 -2.71
N CYS A 22 10.54 -28.39 -3.50
CA CYS A 22 10.28 -26.95 -3.57
C CYS A 22 9.09 -26.56 -4.48
N ASN A 23 8.44 -27.52 -5.13
CA ASN A 23 7.28 -27.26 -6.00
C ASN A 23 5.93 -27.22 -5.26
N LYS A 24 5.94 -27.25 -3.93
CA LYS A 24 4.70 -27.16 -3.15
C LYS A 24 4.21 -25.72 -3.12
N ILE A 25 2.92 -25.54 -3.43
CA ILE A 25 2.28 -24.22 -3.34
C ILE A 25 2.39 -23.68 -1.89
N PRO A 26 2.87 -22.42 -1.70
CA PRO A 26 2.91 -21.82 -0.37
C PRO A 26 1.54 -21.83 0.31
N PRO A 27 1.46 -22.07 1.62
CA PRO A 27 0.18 -22.13 2.34
C PRO A 27 -0.68 -20.86 2.19
N SER A 28 -0.07 -19.68 2.15
CA SER A 28 -0.74 -18.40 1.92
C SER A 28 -1.42 -18.35 0.55
N LEU A 29 -0.72 -18.80 -0.50
CA LEU A 29 -1.26 -18.85 -1.85
C LEU A 29 -2.37 -19.91 -1.97
N ALA A 30 -2.20 -21.09 -1.38
CA ALA A 30 -3.25 -22.12 -1.34
C ALA A 30 -4.51 -21.59 -0.67
N LYS A 31 -4.38 -20.89 0.47
CA LYS A 31 -5.50 -20.27 1.17
C LYS A 31 -6.19 -19.20 0.34
N ALA A 32 -5.42 -18.36 -0.37
CA ALA A 32 -5.97 -17.34 -1.27
C ALA A 32 -6.77 -17.97 -2.42
N LEU A 33 -6.25 -19.01 -3.07
CA LEU A 33 -6.94 -19.73 -4.14
C LEU A 33 -8.27 -20.32 -3.67
N ILE A 34 -8.28 -20.99 -2.52
CA ILE A 34 -9.50 -21.54 -1.93
C ILE A 34 -10.50 -20.43 -1.60
N HIS A 35 -10.01 -19.34 -0.95
CA HIS A 35 -10.87 -18.21 -0.60
C HIS A 35 -11.56 -17.61 -1.83
N TYR A 36 -10.80 -17.23 -2.87
CA TYR A 36 -11.35 -16.57 -4.04
C TYR A 36 -12.20 -17.50 -4.92
N THR A 37 -11.93 -18.79 -4.95
CA THR A 37 -12.77 -19.77 -5.66
C THR A 37 -14.13 -19.98 -5.00
N THR A 38 -14.21 -19.79 -3.67
CA THR A 38 -15.44 -19.97 -2.89
C THR A 38 -16.13 -18.65 -2.51
N SER A 39 -15.50 -17.51 -2.81
CA SER A 39 -16.05 -16.17 -2.53
C SER A 39 -16.99 -15.71 -3.63
N THR A 40 -18.07 -15.06 -3.24
CA THR A 40 -18.99 -14.36 -4.17
C THR A 40 -18.67 -12.86 -4.30
N ILE A 41 -17.64 -12.40 -3.58
CA ILE A 41 -17.27 -10.98 -3.54
C ILE A 41 -16.34 -10.67 -4.71
N THR A 42 -16.74 -9.69 -5.50
CA THR A 42 -15.91 -9.15 -6.60
C THR A 42 -15.01 -8.04 -6.08
N PRO A 43 -13.71 -8.03 -6.37
CA PRO A 43 -12.81 -6.93 -6.05
C PRO A 43 -13.29 -5.61 -6.68
N GLN A 44 -13.01 -4.49 -6.03
CA GLN A 44 -13.33 -3.16 -6.59
C GLN A 44 -12.46 -2.83 -7.81
N GLN A 45 -11.21 -3.26 -7.80
CA GLN A 45 -10.30 -3.15 -8.94
C GLN A 45 -10.64 -4.20 -10.01
N THR A 46 -10.64 -3.79 -11.26
CA THR A 46 -10.83 -4.70 -12.40
C THR A 46 -9.59 -5.58 -12.63
N LEU A 47 -9.75 -6.68 -13.35
CA LEU A 47 -8.62 -7.55 -13.76
C LEU A 47 -7.49 -6.76 -14.45
N LYS A 48 -7.83 -5.77 -15.28
CA LYS A 48 -6.85 -4.94 -15.98
C LYS A 48 -6.06 -4.06 -15.02
N GLU A 49 -6.70 -3.49 -14.01
CA GLU A 49 -6.08 -2.68 -12.95
C GLU A 49 -5.19 -3.55 -12.06
N ILE A 50 -5.71 -4.64 -11.54
CA ILE A 50 -4.93 -5.63 -10.76
C ILE A 50 -3.68 -6.10 -11.53
N SER A 51 -3.82 -6.35 -12.84
CA SER A 51 -2.71 -6.79 -13.69
C SER A 51 -1.56 -5.77 -13.81
N VAL A 52 -1.80 -4.48 -13.56
CA VAL A 52 -0.72 -3.48 -13.53
C VAL A 52 0.18 -3.69 -12.32
N THR A 53 -0.43 -3.77 -11.13
CA THR A 53 0.31 -3.96 -9.87
C THR A 53 0.93 -5.34 -9.77
N SER A 54 0.19 -6.40 -10.16
CA SER A 54 0.71 -7.77 -10.10
C SER A 54 1.95 -7.99 -10.97
N LYS A 55 2.05 -7.33 -12.14
CA LYS A 55 3.25 -7.39 -12.98
C LYS A 55 4.48 -6.72 -12.35
N VAL A 56 4.28 -5.73 -11.49
CA VAL A 56 5.39 -5.12 -10.73
C VAL A 56 5.79 -6.04 -9.58
N LEU A 57 4.81 -6.59 -8.86
CA LEU A 57 5.06 -7.59 -7.82
C LEU A 57 5.80 -8.82 -8.36
N ASP A 58 5.42 -9.34 -9.53
CA ASP A 58 6.10 -10.48 -10.19
C ASP A 58 7.60 -10.24 -10.40
N LYS A 59 8.00 -8.99 -10.59
CA LYS A 59 9.40 -8.60 -10.78
C LYS A 59 10.14 -8.28 -9.49
N LYS A 60 9.45 -7.74 -8.47
CA LYS A 60 10.07 -7.20 -7.25
C LYS A 60 9.88 -8.08 -6.02
N SER A 61 8.88 -8.96 -6.01
CA SER A 61 8.60 -9.84 -4.88
C SER A 61 9.75 -10.88 -4.71
N PRO A 62 10.14 -11.19 -3.47
CA PRO A 62 9.65 -10.68 -2.20
C PRO A 62 10.16 -9.26 -1.89
N CYS A 63 9.26 -8.36 -1.50
CA CYS A 63 9.59 -6.94 -1.31
C CYS A 63 8.77 -6.33 -0.15
N ASN A 64 9.04 -5.06 0.18
CA ASN A 64 8.25 -4.29 1.15
C ASN A 64 7.10 -3.58 0.43
N PHE A 65 5.86 -3.94 0.78
CA PHE A 65 4.65 -3.40 0.17
C PHE A 65 3.74 -2.77 1.21
N LEU A 66 3.50 -1.46 1.11
CA LEU A 66 2.53 -0.71 1.92
C LEU A 66 1.24 -0.53 1.14
N VAL A 67 0.12 -0.82 1.77
CA VAL A 67 -1.22 -0.60 1.20
C VAL A 67 -2.03 0.29 2.13
N PHE A 68 -2.39 1.48 1.67
CA PHE A 68 -3.43 2.28 2.28
C PHE A 68 -4.78 1.71 1.83
N GLY A 69 -5.44 1.01 2.75
CA GLY A 69 -6.67 0.26 2.57
C GLY A 69 -6.52 -1.22 2.95
N LEU A 70 -7.51 -1.75 3.63
CA LEU A 70 -7.63 -3.16 3.96
C LEU A 70 -8.96 -3.65 3.37
N GLY A 71 -8.91 -4.51 2.36
CA GLY A 71 -10.09 -4.92 1.63
C GLY A 71 -10.16 -6.42 1.36
N HIS A 72 -11.12 -6.80 0.53
CA HIS A 72 -11.30 -8.18 0.10
C HIS A 72 -10.16 -8.71 -0.77
N ASP A 73 -9.37 -7.83 -1.35
CA ASP A 73 -8.18 -8.14 -2.17
C ASP A 73 -6.88 -8.21 -1.36
N SER A 74 -6.90 -7.86 -0.07
CA SER A 74 -5.70 -7.84 0.78
C SER A 74 -5.00 -9.19 0.89
N LEU A 75 -5.77 -10.29 0.98
CA LEU A 75 -5.20 -11.64 0.99
C LEU A 75 -4.49 -11.96 -0.34
N MET A 76 -5.00 -11.47 -1.47
CA MET A 76 -4.34 -11.60 -2.78
C MET A 76 -3.01 -10.86 -2.81
N TRP A 77 -2.99 -9.59 -2.39
CA TRP A 77 -1.76 -8.78 -2.38
C TRP A 77 -0.68 -9.39 -1.50
N SER A 78 -1.05 -9.82 -0.28
CA SER A 78 -0.12 -10.52 0.63
C SER A 78 0.39 -11.84 0.04
N SER A 79 -0.47 -12.59 -0.66
CA SER A 79 -0.08 -13.86 -1.27
C SER A 79 0.81 -13.70 -2.50
N LEU A 80 0.57 -12.67 -3.33
CA LEU A 80 1.41 -12.33 -4.48
C LEU A 80 2.79 -11.81 -4.05
N ASN A 81 2.90 -11.23 -2.86
CA ASN A 81 4.17 -10.81 -2.25
C ASN A 81 4.72 -11.86 -1.27
N HIS A 82 4.48 -13.13 -1.51
CA HIS A 82 4.91 -14.22 -0.63
C HIS A 82 6.42 -14.16 -0.32
N GLY A 83 6.75 -14.22 0.96
CA GLY A 83 8.13 -14.08 1.47
C GLY A 83 8.59 -12.63 1.65
N GLY A 84 7.82 -11.65 1.15
CA GLY A 84 7.98 -10.22 1.45
C GLY A 84 7.10 -9.75 2.61
N ARG A 85 7.27 -8.51 3.03
CA ARG A 85 6.41 -7.90 4.06
C ARG A 85 5.35 -7.03 3.39
N THR A 86 4.08 -7.31 3.68
CA THR A 86 2.95 -6.49 3.23
C THR A 86 2.22 -5.94 4.45
N ILE A 87 2.15 -4.61 4.56
CA ILE A 87 1.44 -3.90 5.64
C ILE A 87 0.23 -3.19 5.04
N PHE A 88 -0.90 -3.30 5.73
CA PHE A 88 -2.13 -2.59 5.42
C PHE A 88 -2.41 -1.53 6.48
N VAL A 89 -2.85 -0.35 6.06
CA VAL A 89 -3.32 0.70 6.97
C VAL A 89 -4.77 1.06 6.62
N GLU A 90 -5.64 1.11 7.63
CA GLU A 90 -7.08 1.20 7.44
C GLU A 90 -7.70 2.20 8.42
N GLU A 91 -8.71 2.95 7.99
CA GLU A 91 -9.40 3.96 8.79
C GLU A 91 -10.49 3.40 9.72
N ASP A 92 -11.06 2.24 9.38
CA ASP A 92 -12.15 1.60 10.13
C ASP A 92 -11.60 0.47 11.01
N GLU A 93 -11.49 0.74 12.31
CA GLU A 93 -11.02 -0.22 13.30
C GLU A 93 -11.91 -1.47 13.38
N SER A 94 -13.23 -1.29 13.23
CA SER A 94 -14.17 -2.42 13.25
C SER A 94 -13.99 -3.33 12.03
N TRP A 95 -13.64 -2.76 10.89
CA TRP A 95 -13.32 -3.50 9.69
C TRP A 95 -11.99 -4.26 9.81
N ILE A 96 -10.96 -3.64 10.42
CA ILE A 96 -9.70 -4.33 10.75
C ILE A 96 -9.98 -5.58 11.58
N GLU A 97 -10.76 -5.45 12.65
CA GLU A 97 -11.11 -6.62 13.48
C GLU A 97 -11.81 -7.72 12.69
N GLN A 98 -12.73 -7.39 11.79
CA GLN A 98 -13.45 -8.37 10.97
C GLN A 98 -12.49 -9.12 10.04
N ILE A 99 -11.60 -8.40 9.37
CA ILE A 99 -10.61 -9.00 8.47
C ILE A 99 -9.59 -9.84 9.23
N GLN A 100 -9.09 -9.37 10.37
CA GLN A 100 -8.11 -10.10 11.19
C GLN A 100 -8.69 -11.40 11.77
N ARG A 101 -9.96 -11.43 12.16
CA ARG A 101 -10.62 -12.69 12.56
C ARG A 101 -10.64 -13.74 11.44
N ARG A 102 -10.78 -13.32 10.20
CA ARG A 102 -10.80 -14.19 9.03
C ARG A 102 -9.42 -14.53 8.49
N PHE A 103 -8.52 -13.58 8.52
CA PHE A 103 -7.16 -13.65 7.97
C PHE A 103 -6.12 -13.10 8.97
N PRO A 104 -5.87 -13.82 10.09
CA PRO A 104 -4.99 -13.33 11.16
C PRO A 104 -3.52 -13.15 10.74
N MET A 105 -3.13 -13.63 9.54
CA MET A 105 -1.80 -13.44 9.00
C MET A 105 -1.61 -12.09 8.31
N LEU A 106 -2.66 -11.29 8.07
CA LEU A 106 -2.54 -9.97 7.46
C LEU A 106 -2.10 -8.97 8.52
N GLU A 107 -0.93 -8.38 8.32
CA GLU A 107 -0.40 -7.31 9.16
C GLU A 107 -1.13 -6.01 8.83
N SER A 108 -1.92 -5.50 9.79
CA SER A 108 -2.73 -4.31 9.56
C SER A 108 -2.77 -3.41 10.80
N TYR A 109 -2.81 -2.08 10.55
CA TYR A 109 -2.81 -1.04 11.56
C TYR A 109 -3.93 -0.03 11.30
N HIS A 110 -4.50 0.48 12.37
CA HIS A 110 -5.46 1.58 12.31
C HIS A 110 -4.75 2.90 12.05
N VAL A 111 -5.34 3.76 11.21
CA VAL A 111 -4.87 5.11 10.93
C VAL A 111 -6.04 6.09 10.91
N THR A 112 -5.84 7.28 11.48
CA THR A 112 -6.82 8.37 11.45
C THR A 112 -6.42 9.43 10.43
N TYR A 113 -7.42 10.06 9.80
CA TYR A 113 -7.24 11.12 8.83
C TYR A 113 -7.98 12.38 9.31
N ASP A 114 -7.26 13.51 9.37
CA ASP A 114 -7.80 14.80 9.81
C ASP A 114 -8.37 15.63 8.64
N SER A 115 -8.21 15.16 7.40
CA SER A 115 -8.71 15.84 6.21
C SER A 115 -10.11 15.40 5.82
N LYS A 116 -10.80 16.23 5.01
CA LYS A 116 -12.06 15.90 4.35
C LYS A 116 -12.01 16.30 2.88
N VAL A 117 -12.77 15.58 2.03
CA VAL A 117 -12.84 15.84 0.59
C VAL A 117 -13.21 17.29 0.27
N ASN A 118 -14.15 17.89 1.04
CA ASN A 118 -14.53 19.30 0.87
C ASN A 118 -13.41 20.31 1.17
N GLN A 119 -12.30 19.88 1.74
CA GLN A 119 -11.09 20.70 1.99
C GLN A 119 -10.04 20.56 0.89
N ALA A 120 -10.28 19.75 -0.14
CA ALA A 120 -9.26 19.38 -1.13
C ALA A 120 -8.62 20.58 -1.83
N ASP A 121 -9.40 21.60 -2.22
CA ASP A 121 -8.85 22.78 -2.90
C ASP A 121 -7.90 23.56 -1.99
N ASN A 122 -8.28 23.78 -0.73
CA ASN A 122 -7.42 24.42 0.25
C ASN A 122 -6.15 23.62 0.52
N LEU A 123 -6.27 22.30 0.66
CA LEU A 123 -5.12 21.40 0.88
C LEU A 123 -4.21 21.34 -0.34
N MET A 124 -4.75 21.47 -1.55
CA MET A 124 -3.96 21.57 -2.78
C MET A 124 -3.12 22.84 -2.79
N ASP A 125 -3.67 23.97 -2.36
CA ASP A 125 -2.92 25.25 -2.30
C ASP A 125 -1.85 25.20 -1.21
N VAL A 126 -2.16 24.70 -0.02
CA VAL A 126 -1.18 24.45 1.05
C VAL A 126 -0.06 23.54 0.57
N GLY A 127 -0.39 22.50 -0.17
CA GLY A 127 0.57 21.52 -0.70
C GLY A 127 1.61 22.06 -1.66
N LYS A 128 1.37 23.23 -2.29
CA LYS A 128 2.33 23.92 -3.16
C LYS A 128 3.41 24.69 -2.38
N GLY A 129 3.22 24.85 -1.07
CA GLY A 129 4.16 25.59 -0.22
C GLY A 129 5.50 24.86 -0.01
N PRO A 130 6.55 25.62 0.40
CA PRO A 130 7.88 25.07 0.59
C PRO A 130 7.94 23.97 1.65
N GLU A 131 7.08 24.02 2.65
CA GLU A 131 6.97 23.00 3.71
C GLU A 131 6.51 21.65 3.19
N CYS A 132 5.74 21.65 2.10
CA CYS A 132 5.20 20.46 1.47
C CYS A 132 6.08 19.93 0.32
N THR A 133 6.97 20.74 -0.23
CA THR A 133 7.89 20.33 -1.29
C THR A 133 9.32 20.02 -0.78
N ALA A 134 9.59 20.29 0.49
CA ALA A 134 10.82 19.88 1.15
C ALA A 134 10.80 18.36 1.42
N VAL A 135 11.67 17.61 0.76
CA VAL A 135 11.77 16.16 0.93
C VAL A 135 12.35 15.82 2.30
N GLY A 136 11.68 14.96 3.03
CA GLY A 136 12.09 14.52 4.35
C GLY A 136 11.16 13.43 4.89
N ASP A 137 11.43 13.01 6.12
CA ASP A 137 10.58 12.03 6.81
C ASP A 137 9.20 12.64 7.11
N PRO A 138 8.10 12.02 6.64
CA PRO A 138 6.75 12.55 6.84
C PRO A 138 6.38 12.77 8.32
N ARG A 139 6.95 12.01 9.25
CA ARG A 139 6.72 12.17 10.72
C ARG A 139 7.06 13.57 11.20
N TYR A 140 8.10 14.17 10.63
CA TYR A 140 8.65 15.47 11.06
C TYR A 140 8.31 16.62 10.08
N SER A 141 7.55 16.31 9.02
CA SER A 141 7.14 17.33 8.05
C SER A 141 6.23 18.37 8.69
N MET A 142 6.41 19.63 8.34
CA MET A 142 5.51 20.73 8.71
C MET A 142 4.31 20.83 7.76
N CYS A 143 4.28 20.07 6.69
CA CYS A 143 3.18 20.03 5.73
C CYS A 143 1.91 19.42 6.37
N GLN A 144 0.79 20.10 6.22
CA GLN A 144 -0.51 19.65 6.72
C GLN A 144 -0.98 18.34 6.05
N LEU A 145 -0.47 18.05 4.84
CA LEU A 145 -0.80 16.82 4.12
C LEU A 145 -0.08 15.58 4.67
N ALA A 146 0.97 15.74 5.47
CA ALA A 146 1.73 14.61 5.97
C ALA A 146 0.95 13.85 7.06
N LEU A 147 0.70 12.57 6.85
CA LEU A 147 0.18 11.68 7.89
C LEU A 147 1.24 11.46 8.95
N LYS A 148 0.89 11.71 10.22
CA LYS A 148 1.77 11.58 11.39
C LYS A 148 1.36 10.47 12.34
N GLY A 149 0.18 9.91 12.15
CA GLY A 149 -0.43 8.92 13.05
C GLY A 149 -0.14 7.45 12.69
N LEU A 150 0.74 7.19 11.73
CA LEU A 150 1.13 5.81 11.41
C LEU A 150 2.08 5.24 12.48
N PRO A 151 2.10 3.93 12.71
CA PRO A 151 3.11 3.29 13.55
C PRO A 151 4.53 3.67 13.12
N SER A 152 5.44 3.86 14.08
CA SER A 152 6.81 4.30 13.81
C SER A 152 7.52 3.41 12.79
N GLU A 153 7.32 2.09 12.89
CA GLU A 153 7.91 1.12 11.97
C GLU A 153 7.47 1.32 10.51
N VAL A 154 6.25 1.79 10.25
CA VAL A 154 5.77 2.06 8.87
C VAL A 154 6.59 3.17 8.20
N TYR A 155 7.07 4.14 8.97
CA TYR A 155 7.97 5.18 8.45
C TYR A 155 9.42 4.70 8.28
N ASP A 156 9.86 3.73 9.08
CA ASP A 156 11.25 3.25 9.08
C ASP A 156 11.52 2.24 7.96
N ILE A 157 10.47 1.59 7.45
CA ILE A 157 10.58 0.63 6.35
C ILE A 157 10.85 1.38 5.03
N LYS A 158 11.80 0.86 4.25
CA LYS A 158 12.06 1.30 2.88
C LYS A 158 11.10 0.56 1.95
N TRP A 159 10.07 1.25 1.52
CA TRP A 159 9.02 0.68 0.68
C TRP A 159 9.46 0.53 -0.78
N ASP A 160 9.23 -0.64 -1.36
CA ASP A 160 9.45 -0.92 -2.77
C ASP A 160 8.18 -0.65 -3.58
N LEU A 161 7.02 -0.95 -2.98
CA LEU A 161 5.70 -0.63 -3.51
C LEU A 161 4.85 0.07 -2.44
N ILE A 162 4.06 1.05 -2.90
CA ILE A 162 3.01 1.67 -2.09
C ILE A 162 1.73 1.73 -2.93
N MET A 163 0.61 1.24 -2.39
CA MET A 163 -0.71 1.38 -3.01
C MET A 163 -1.58 2.31 -2.17
N VAL A 164 -2.29 3.24 -2.82
CA VAL A 164 -3.28 4.11 -2.20
C VAL A 164 -4.65 3.77 -2.76
N ASP A 165 -5.42 2.98 -2.00
CA ASP A 165 -6.80 2.58 -2.31
C ASP A 165 -7.80 2.97 -1.21
N ALA A 166 -7.33 3.59 -0.15
CA ALA A 166 -8.07 4.20 0.95
C ALA A 166 -7.37 5.51 1.38
N PRO A 167 -8.01 6.31 2.22
CA PRO A 167 -9.33 6.15 2.84
C PRO A 167 -10.49 6.41 1.88
N THR A 168 -11.72 6.35 2.43
CA THR A 168 -12.97 6.72 1.72
C THR A 168 -12.88 8.13 1.13
N GLY A 169 -13.29 8.30 -0.13
CA GLY A 169 -13.16 9.58 -0.85
C GLY A 169 -14.31 9.90 -1.81
N TYR A 170 -15.50 9.27 -1.68
CA TYR A 170 -16.60 9.42 -2.62
C TYR A 170 -17.69 10.44 -2.22
N HIS A 171 -17.54 11.10 -1.05
CA HIS A 171 -18.45 12.15 -0.58
C HIS A 171 -17.70 13.23 0.21
N ASP A 172 -18.26 14.42 0.31
CA ASP A 172 -17.62 15.63 0.83
C ASP A 172 -17.08 15.50 2.26
N GLU A 173 -17.76 14.76 3.12
CA GLU A 173 -17.39 14.55 4.51
C GLU A 173 -16.43 13.36 4.72
N ALA A 174 -16.16 12.59 3.68
CA ALA A 174 -15.17 11.51 3.74
C ALA A 174 -13.76 12.06 3.94
N PRO A 175 -12.83 11.29 4.52
CA PRO A 175 -11.45 11.72 4.72
C PRO A 175 -10.74 12.16 3.44
N GLY A 176 -10.99 11.47 2.31
CA GLY A 176 -10.28 11.67 1.05
C GLY A 176 -8.84 11.17 1.08
N ARG A 177 -8.27 10.92 -0.09
CA ARG A 177 -6.95 10.30 -0.22
C ARG A 177 -5.78 11.30 -0.29
N MET A 178 -6.02 12.60 -0.03
CA MET A 178 -5.03 13.67 -0.16
C MET A 178 -3.77 13.37 0.64
N SER A 179 -3.94 13.13 1.95
CA SER A 179 -2.82 12.86 2.86
C SER A 179 -2.12 11.53 2.60
N ALA A 180 -2.87 10.49 2.22
CA ALA A 180 -2.30 9.20 1.84
C ALA A 180 -1.43 9.30 0.58
N ILE A 181 -1.91 9.98 -0.47
CA ILE A 181 -1.17 10.21 -1.72
C ILE A 181 0.11 11.02 -1.44
N TYR A 182 -0.01 12.13 -0.71
CA TYR A 182 1.13 12.96 -0.34
C TYR A 182 2.17 12.16 0.45
N THR A 183 1.74 11.46 1.49
CA THR A 183 2.64 10.69 2.37
C THR A 183 3.34 9.56 1.61
N ALA A 184 2.63 8.85 0.74
CA ALA A 184 3.22 7.85 -0.16
C ALA A 184 4.33 8.45 -1.04
N GLY A 185 4.08 9.62 -1.63
CA GLY A 185 5.07 10.35 -2.44
C GLY A 185 6.28 10.79 -1.63
N MET A 186 6.10 11.21 -0.38
CA MET A 186 7.19 11.61 0.51
C MET A 186 8.01 10.42 0.98
N MET A 187 7.38 9.30 1.35
CA MET A 187 8.09 8.05 1.70
C MET A 187 8.94 7.55 0.54
N ALA A 188 8.41 7.59 -0.69
CA ALA A 188 9.14 7.20 -1.89
C ALA A 188 10.40 8.05 -2.09
N ARG A 189 10.28 9.39 -1.99
CA ARG A 189 11.41 10.32 -2.16
C ARG A 189 12.41 10.27 -1.01
N ASN A 190 11.94 10.00 0.22
CA ASN A 190 12.80 9.96 1.42
C ASN A 190 13.58 8.64 1.55
N LYS A 191 13.37 7.67 0.69
CA LYS A 191 14.20 6.46 0.58
C LYS A 191 15.64 6.86 0.32
N GLU A 192 16.62 6.17 0.90
CA GLU A 192 18.04 6.53 0.76
C GLU A 192 18.52 6.39 -0.68
N GLU A 193 18.09 5.32 -1.38
CA GLU A 193 18.46 5.03 -2.75
C GLU A 193 17.38 4.23 -3.47
N GLY A 194 17.51 4.11 -4.79
CA GLY A 194 16.60 3.35 -5.64
C GLY A 194 15.30 4.07 -5.93
N GLU A 195 14.24 3.32 -6.14
CA GLU A 195 12.92 3.83 -6.56
C GLU A 195 11.79 3.08 -5.87
N THR A 196 10.64 3.72 -5.78
CA THR A 196 9.41 3.14 -5.24
C THR A 196 8.31 3.21 -6.28
N ASP A 197 7.64 2.09 -6.52
CA ASP A 197 6.43 2.06 -7.36
C ASP A 197 5.22 2.46 -6.51
N VAL A 198 4.53 3.54 -6.92
CA VAL A 198 3.35 4.04 -6.22
C VAL A 198 2.13 3.89 -7.11
N PHE A 199 1.08 3.28 -6.56
CA PHE A 199 -0.20 3.07 -7.24
C PHE A 199 -1.28 3.88 -6.56
N VAL A 200 -2.14 4.54 -7.33
CA VAL A 200 -3.32 5.27 -6.84
C VAL A 200 -4.54 4.78 -7.58
N HIS A 201 -5.52 4.27 -6.84
CA HIS A 201 -6.80 3.86 -7.40
C HIS A 201 -7.84 5.00 -7.35
N ASP A 202 -8.94 4.84 -8.09
CA ASP A 202 -10.03 5.81 -8.23
C ASP A 202 -9.64 7.17 -8.82
N VAL A 203 -8.60 7.23 -9.65
CA VAL A 203 -8.16 8.48 -10.32
C VAL A 203 -9.15 9.04 -11.35
N ASN A 204 -10.33 8.46 -11.48
CA ASN A 204 -11.48 9.06 -12.14
C ASN A 204 -12.22 10.07 -11.26
N ARG A 205 -11.88 10.17 -9.97
CA ARG A 205 -12.33 11.22 -9.05
C ARG A 205 -11.38 12.40 -9.12
N VAL A 206 -11.93 13.62 -9.02
CA VAL A 206 -11.17 14.87 -9.17
C VAL A 206 -10.04 15.00 -8.15
N VAL A 207 -10.29 14.60 -6.90
CA VAL A 207 -9.31 14.68 -5.81
C VAL A 207 -8.12 13.77 -6.10
N GLU A 208 -8.37 12.49 -6.34
CA GLU A 208 -7.32 11.51 -6.61
C GLU A 208 -6.56 11.84 -7.90
N ASP A 209 -7.24 12.35 -8.94
CA ASP A 209 -6.60 12.81 -10.19
C ASP A 209 -5.62 13.94 -9.91
N ASN A 210 -6.09 15.02 -9.28
CA ASN A 210 -5.31 16.22 -9.04
C ASN A 210 -4.15 15.96 -8.07
N PHE A 211 -4.40 15.29 -6.93
CA PHE A 211 -3.36 15.05 -5.92
C PHE A 211 -2.30 14.07 -6.40
N SER A 212 -2.67 13.04 -7.14
CA SER A 212 -1.67 12.11 -7.69
C SER A 212 -0.77 12.79 -8.72
N LYS A 213 -1.29 13.68 -9.58
CA LYS A 213 -0.49 14.45 -10.53
C LYS A 213 0.43 15.46 -9.84
N ALA A 214 -0.09 16.17 -8.83
CA ALA A 214 0.66 17.20 -8.12
C ALA A 214 1.77 16.63 -7.23
N PHE A 215 1.49 15.59 -6.47
CA PHE A 215 2.41 15.11 -5.42
C PHE A 215 3.18 13.84 -5.76
N LEU A 216 2.69 13.02 -6.70
CA LEU A 216 3.48 11.93 -7.27
C LEU A 216 4.15 12.33 -8.58
N CYS A 217 3.71 13.44 -9.19
CA CYS A 217 4.23 14.10 -10.38
C CYS A 217 3.96 13.34 -11.69
N GLU A 218 3.36 14.03 -12.66
CA GLU A 218 3.07 13.44 -13.99
C GLU A 218 4.33 12.90 -14.66
N GLY A 219 5.50 13.55 -14.48
CA GLY A 219 6.77 13.10 -15.04
C GLY A 219 7.26 11.75 -14.50
N TYR A 220 6.74 11.27 -13.39
CA TYR A 220 7.02 9.93 -12.85
C TYR A 220 5.95 8.90 -13.21
N MET A 221 4.88 9.30 -13.91
CA MET A 221 3.82 8.39 -14.30
C MET A 221 4.31 7.39 -15.35
N LYS A 222 4.18 6.11 -15.05
CA LYS A 222 4.52 5.02 -15.97
C LYS A 222 3.30 4.51 -16.74
N LYS A 223 2.11 4.52 -16.10
CA LYS A 223 0.91 3.97 -16.72
C LYS A 223 -0.36 4.45 -16.03
N GLN A 224 -1.41 4.60 -16.80
CA GLN A 224 -2.79 4.64 -16.32
C GLN A 224 -3.59 3.51 -16.99
N GLN A 225 -4.34 2.77 -16.19
CA GLN A 225 -5.23 1.71 -16.66
C GLN A 225 -6.56 1.82 -15.92
N GLY A 226 -7.63 2.16 -16.65
CA GLY A 226 -8.92 2.39 -16.00
C GLY A 226 -8.82 3.48 -14.94
N ARG A 227 -9.17 3.14 -13.73
CA ARG A 227 -9.12 4.01 -12.55
C ARG A 227 -7.81 3.92 -11.76
N LEU A 228 -6.87 3.09 -12.17
CA LEU A 228 -5.57 2.92 -11.53
C LEU A 228 -4.48 3.70 -12.25
N ARG A 229 -3.65 4.41 -11.49
CA ARG A 229 -2.47 5.12 -11.97
C ARG A 229 -1.23 4.58 -11.27
N HIS A 230 -0.16 4.36 -12.03
CA HIS A 230 1.13 3.85 -11.57
C HIS A 230 2.21 4.89 -11.80
N PHE A 231 2.96 5.19 -10.75
CA PHE A 231 4.14 6.06 -10.75
C PHE A 231 5.36 5.27 -10.31
N ASN A 232 6.54 5.65 -10.82
CA ASN A 232 7.80 5.13 -10.33
C ASN A 232 8.65 6.32 -9.90
N ILE A 233 8.82 6.48 -8.59
CA ILE A 233 9.39 7.66 -7.96
C ILE A 233 10.79 7.33 -7.45
N PRO A 234 11.84 8.00 -7.98
CA PRO A 234 13.21 7.80 -7.51
C PRO A 234 13.43 8.42 -6.14
N SER A 235 14.44 7.93 -5.43
CA SER A 235 14.98 8.60 -4.26
C SER A 235 15.41 10.03 -4.59
N HIS A 236 15.18 10.97 -3.67
CA HIS A 236 15.70 12.32 -3.73
C HIS A 236 16.85 12.53 -2.73
N ARG A 237 17.30 11.45 -2.08
CA ARG A 237 18.40 11.45 -1.11
C ARG A 237 19.71 10.89 -1.66
N ASP A 238 19.70 10.43 -2.90
CA ASP A 238 20.86 9.85 -3.59
C ASP A 238 21.93 10.88 -4.03
N GLY A 239 21.82 12.13 -3.59
CA GLY A 239 22.75 13.23 -3.93
C GLY A 239 22.46 13.89 -5.29
N SER A 240 21.41 13.52 -5.97
CA SER A 240 21.13 13.99 -7.35
C SER A 240 20.46 15.36 -7.45
N HIS A 241 20.19 16.07 -6.35
CA HIS A 241 19.52 17.40 -6.32
C HIS A 241 18.30 17.50 -7.25
N ARG A 242 17.43 16.49 -7.22
CA ARG A 242 16.25 16.44 -8.09
C ARG A 242 15.20 17.47 -7.65
N PRO A 243 14.51 18.15 -8.58
CA PRO A 243 13.32 18.93 -8.24
C PRO A 243 12.23 18.01 -7.68
N PHE A 244 11.32 18.57 -6.89
CA PHE A 244 10.20 17.78 -6.32
C PHE A 244 9.41 17.03 -7.40
N CYS A 245 9.10 17.73 -8.51
CA CYS A 245 8.59 17.13 -9.74
C CYS A 245 9.55 17.38 -10.90
N PRO A 246 9.84 16.38 -11.74
CA PRO A 246 10.55 16.62 -13.00
C PRO A 246 9.66 17.42 -13.95
N GLU A 247 10.30 18.20 -14.86
CA GLU A 247 9.60 18.89 -15.96
C GLU A 247 9.01 17.91 -16.97
#